data_2765338e04eec8b3cc524a6b7481c59a
#
_entry.id   2765338e04eec8b3cc524a6b7481c59a
#
_cell.length_a   1.000
_cell.length_b   1.000
_cell.length_c   1.000
_cell.angle_alpha   90.00
_cell.angle_beta   90.00
_cell.angle_gamma   90.00
#
_symmetry.space_group_name_H-M   'P 1'
#
loop_
_entity.id
_entity.type
_entity.pdbx_description
1 polymer ?
#
loop_
_entity_poly.entity_id
_entity_poly.type
_entity_poly.pdbx_seq_one_letter_code
_entity_poly.pdbx_strand_id
1 'polypeptide(L)'
;MLMKVLVIIVSYNFEPWIERCLGSLRLSKYPIDTVVIDNGSKDQTIQRIQKDYPEIRLLPQNENLGFGRANNIGMKIALTEGYDFVFLLNQDAWIDSNTIGKLVELSQSHL
;
A
#
# COMPACT_ATOMS: atom_id res chain seq x y z
N MET A 1 17.49 7.63 12.80
CA MET A 1 17.41 6.75 11.61
C MET A 1 15.96 6.50 11.23
N LEU A 2 15.64 6.67 9.97
CA LEU A 2 14.30 6.37 9.48
C LEU A 2 14.09 4.86 9.38
N MET A 3 12.91 4.41 9.81
CA MET A 3 12.51 3.04 9.63
C MET A 3 11.95 2.82 8.22
N LYS A 4 12.16 1.64 7.68
CA LYS A 4 11.68 1.28 6.35
C LYS A 4 10.25 0.75 6.46
N VAL A 5 9.31 1.44 5.84
CA VAL A 5 7.86 1.16 5.94
C VAL A 5 7.30 0.73 4.59
N LEU A 6 6.60 -0.38 4.57
CA LEU A 6 5.86 -0.83 3.39
C LEU A 6 4.35 -0.73 3.66
N VAL A 7 3.65 0.03 2.83
CA VAL A 7 2.19 0.06 2.82
C VAL A 7 1.70 -0.98 1.82
N ILE A 8 0.80 -1.86 2.27
CA ILE A 8 0.24 -2.93 1.45
C ILE A 8 -1.24 -2.64 1.23
N ILE A 9 -1.66 -2.59 -0.03
CA ILE A 9 -3.05 -2.44 -0.42
C ILE A 9 -3.43 -3.62 -1.30
N VAL A 10 -4.54 -4.28 -0.96
CA VAL A 10 -5.17 -5.25 -1.84
C VAL A 10 -6.30 -4.56 -2.57
N SER A 11 -6.26 -4.57 -3.90
CA SER A 11 -7.25 -3.84 -4.70
C SER A 11 -8.10 -4.78 -5.55
N TYR A 12 -9.34 -4.37 -5.76
CA TYR A 12 -10.24 -4.96 -6.72
C TYR A 12 -11.23 -3.89 -7.18
N ASN A 13 -11.23 -3.58 -8.49
CA ASN A 13 -12.05 -2.51 -9.07
C ASN A 13 -11.90 -1.21 -8.28
N PHE A 14 -10.66 -0.76 -8.19
CA PHE A 14 -10.21 0.30 -7.29
C PHE A 14 -10.48 1.72 -7.81
N GLU A 15 -10.93 1.87 -9.07
CA GLU A 15 -11.08 3.19 -9.69
C GLU A 15 -11.73 4.26 -8.81
N PRO A 16 -12.87 3.95 -8.10
CA PRO A 16 -13.54 5.00 -7.33
C PRO A 16 -12.70 5.61 -6.22
N TRP A 17 -11.69 4.89 -5.72
CA TRP A 17 -10.93 5.30 -4.55
C TRP A 17 -9.45 5.59 -4.81
N ILE A 18 -8.98 5.39 -6.05
CA ILE A 18 -7.55 5.52 -6.37
C ILE A 18 -6.98 6.85 -5.93
N GLU A 19 -7.59 7.96 -6.34
CA GLU A 19 -7.05 9.29 -6.05
C GLU A 19 -7.02 9.58 -4.57
N ARG A 20 -8.07 9.23 -3.85
CA ARG A 20 -8.16 9.49 -2.41
C ARG A 20 -7.19 8.63 -1.62
N CYS A 21 -7.15 7.34 -1.93
CA CYS A 21 -6.28 6.39 -1.24
C CYS A 21 -4.80 6.63 -1.57
N LEU A 22 -4.44 6.50 -2.84
CA LEU A 22 -3.04 6.62 -3.27
C LEU A 22 -2.53 8.05 -3.17
N GLY A 23 -3.40 9.03 -3.44
CA GLY A 23 -3.05 10.44 -3.29
C GLY A 23 -2.70 10.79 -1.85
N SER A 24 -3.40 10.22 -0.87
CA SER A 24 -3.09 10.45 0.54
C SER A 24 -1.73 9.88 0.93
N LEU A 25 -1.35 8.74 0.38
CA LEU A 25 -0.05 8.13 0.62
C LEU A 25 1.08 8.97 0.04
N ARG A 26 0.86 9.54 -1.14
CA ARG A 26 1.84 10.42 -1.80
C ARG A 26 2.17 11.66 -0.96
N LEU A 27 1.24 12.09 -0.11
CA LEU A 27 1.40 13.24 0.76
C LEU A 27 2.00 12.89 2.13
N SER A 28 2.31 11.65 2.39
CA SER A 28 2.92 11.24 3.65
C SER A 28 4.24 11.98 3.89
N LYS A 29 4.37 12.59 5.06
CA LYS A 29 5.62 13.25 5.46
C LYS A 29 6.70 12.23 5.83
N TYR A 30 6.31 11.06 6.29
CA TYR A 30 7.25 9.98 6.57
C TYR A 30 7.46 9.18 5.28
N PRO A 31 8.71 8.88 4.90
CA PRO A 31 8.97 8.12 3.68
C PRO A 31 8.37 6.72 3.76
N ILE A 32 7.67 6.33 2.72
CA ILE A 32 7.04 5.01 2.62
C ILE A 32 7.25 4.46 1.22
N ASP A 33 7.21 3.14 1.12
CA ASP A 33 7.03 2.45 -0.14
C ASP A 33 5.64 1.83 -0.14
N THR A 34 5.01 1.74 -1.29
CA THR A 34 3.66 1.21 -1.40
C THR A 34 3.63 0.10 -2.46
N VAL A 35 3.02 -1.02 -2.10
CA VAL A 35 2.70 -2.09 -3.03
C VAL A 35 1.19 -2.28 -3.09
N VAL A 36 0.67 -2.38 -4.30
CA VAL A 36 -0.73 -2.71 -4.56
C VAL A 36 -0.75 -4.09 -5.19
N ILE A 37 -1.38 -5.04 -4.52
CA ILE A 37 -1.65 -6.36 -5.08
C ILE A 37 -3.07 -6.32 -5.64
N ASP A 38 -3.18 -6.34 -6.95
CA ASP A 38 -4.48 -6.24 -7.61
C ASP A 38 -5.06 -7.62 -7.87
N ASN A 39 -6.24 -7.86 -7.32
CA ASN A 39 -6.93 -9.14 -7.38
C ASN A 39 -7.75 -9.33 -8.67
N GLY A 40 -7.20 -8.94 -9.80
CA GLY A 40 -7.84 -9.18 -11.08
C GLY A 40 -8.92 -8.17 -11.42
N SER A 41 -8.68 -6.89 -11.17
CA SER A 41 -9.61 -5.81 -11.50
C SER A 41 -10.03 -5.85 -12.96
N LYS A 42 -11.32 -5.57 -13.19
CA LYS A 42 -11.93 -5.56 -14.53
C LYS A 42 -12.19 -4.15 -15.05
N ASP A 43 -12.00 -3.14 -14.20
CA ASP A 43 -12.11 -1.73 -14.57
C ASP A 43 -10.75 -1.20 -15.04
N GLN A 44 -10.55 0.12 -15.01
CA GLN A 44 -9.30 0.76 -15.45
C GLN A 44 -8.27 0.91 -14.33
N THR A 45 -8.39 0.14 -13.24
CA THR A 45 -7.48 0.22 -12.09
C THR A 45 -6.01 0.14 -12.49
N ILE A 46 -5.64 -0.92 -13.22
CA ILE A 46 -4.25 -1.15 -13.60
C ILE A 46 -3.70 0.01 -14.41
N GLN A 47 -4.43 0.41 -15.46
CA GLN A 47 -4.01 1.47 -16.37
C GLN A 47 -3.86 2.81 -15.65
N ARG A 48 -4.78 3.13 -14.75
CA ARG A 48 -4.76 4.39 -14.00
C ARG A 48 -3.60 4.45 -13.00
N ILE A 49 -3.33 3.35 -12.30
CA ILE A 49 -2.21 3.31 -11.36
C ILE A 49 -0.90 3.45 -12.12
N GLN A 50 -0.73 2.72 -13.22
CA GLN A 50 0.49 2.81 -14.02
C GLN A 50 0.73 4.21 -14.57
N LYS A 51 -0.32 4.90 -14.98
CA LYS A 51 -0.23 6.23 -15.56
C LYS A 51 -0.01 7.32 -14.50
N ASP A 52 -0.84 7.31 -13.45
CA ASP A 52 -0.91 8.42 -12.50
C ASP A 52 -0.08 8.22 -11.24
N TYR A 53 0.28 6.97 -10.91
CA TYR A 53 1.03 6.61 -9.71
C TYR A 53 2.18 5.65 -10.04
N PRO A 54 3.11 6.07 -10.92
CA PRO A 54 4.20 5.18 -11.36
C PRO A 54 5.18 4.82 -10.24
N GLU A 55 5.19 5.55 -9.14
CA GLU A 55 6.01 5.24 -7.98
C GLU A 55 5.49 4.03 -7.20
N ILE A 56 4.23 3.65 -7.40
CA ILE A 56 3.61 2.51 -6.72
C ILE A 56 4.06 1.21 -7.38
N ARG A 57 4.48 0.25 -6.56
CA ARG A 57 4.77 -1.10 -7.05
C ARG A 57 3.44 -1.84 -7.22
N LEU A 58 3.08 -2.13 -8.46
CA LEU A 58 1.81 -2.76 -8.79
C LEU A 58 2.04 -4.21 -9.21
N LEU A 59 1.34 -5.13 -8.56
CA LEU A 59 1.43 -6.57 -8.82
C LEU A 59 0.05 -7.11 -9.21
N PRO A 60 -0.29 -7.07 -10.51
CA PRO A 60 -1.56 -7.61 -10.96
C PRO A 60 -1.56 -9.14 -10.87
N GLN A 61 -2.66 -9.70 -10.38
CA GLN A 61 -2.89 -11.14 -10.36
C GLN A 61 -3.83 -11.51 -11.50
N ASN A 62 -3.71 -12.73 -12.02
CA ASN A 62 -4.56 -13.18 -13.11
C ASN A 62 -5.99 -13.49 -12.67
N GLU A 63 -6.17 -13.68 -11.38
CA GLU A 63 -7.47 -14.01 -10.78
C GLU A 63 -7.57 -13.41 -9.39
N ASN A 64 -8.76 -13.41 -8.83
CA ASN A 64 -8.97 -12.98 -7.46
C ASN A 64 -8.51 -14.09 -6.51
N LEU A 65 -7.42 -13.84 -5.79
CA LEU A 65 -6.85 -14.79 -4.83
C LEU A 65 -7.54 -14.73 -3.46
N GLY A 66 -8.42 -13.76 -3.25
CA GLY A 66 -8.95 -13.42 -1.96
C GLY A 66 -8.01 -12.48 -1.19
N PHE A 67 -8.55 -11.87 -0.14
CA PHE A 67 -7.86 -10.84 0.61
C PHE A 67 -6.62 -11.38 1.33
N GLY A 68 -6.76 -12.52 2.02
CA GLY A 68 -5.67 -13.10 2.82
C GLY A 68 -4.47 -13.51 1.98
N ARG A 69 -4.71 -14.20 0.86
CA ARG A 69 -3.62 -14.65 -0.02
C ARG A 69 -2.92 -13.47 -0.68
N ALA A 70 -3.68 -12.45 -1.07
CA ALA A 70 -3.11 -11.24 -1.66
C ALA A 70 -2.26 -10.48 -0.63
N ASN A 71 -2.74 -10.33 0.60
CA ASN A 71 -1.94 -9.72 1.67
C ASN A 71 -0.65 -10.50 1.94
N ASN A 72 -0.69 -11.82 1.87
CA ASN A 72 0.49 -12.65 2.08
C ASN A 72 1.58 -12.37 1.05
N ILE A 73 1.23 -12.02 -0.17
CA ILE A 73 2.19 -11.61 -1.18
C ILE A 73 2.94 -10.36 -0.71
N GLY A 74 2.21 -9.36 -0.22
CA GLY A 74 2.81 -8.14 0.30
C GLY A 74 3.67 -8.39 1.55
N MET A 75 3.19 -9.23 2.46
CA MET A 75 3.94 -9.58 3.67
C MET A 75 5.25 -10.28 3.33
N LYS A 76 5.24 -11.15 2.34
CA LYS A 76 6.46 -11.83 1.89
C LYS A 76 7.48 -10.84 1.33
N ILE A 77 7.02 -9.85 0.59
CA ILE A 77 7.89 -8.77 0.11
C ILE A 77 8.52 -8.04 1.28
N ALA A 78 7.72 -7.69 2.29
CA ALA A 78 8.21 -6.98 3.46
C ALA A 78 9.31 -7.77 4.18
N LEU A 79 9.12 -9.07 4.36
CA LEU A 79 10.11 -9.93 5.01
C LEU A 79 11.37 -10.09 4.16
N THR A 80 11.20 -10.29 2.87
CA THR A 80 12.33 -10.56 1.96
C THR A 80 13.18 -9.31 1.73
N GLU A 81 12.56 -8.14 1.69
CA GLU A 81 13.24 -6.87 1.37
C GLU A 81 13.60 -6.04 2.60
N GLY A 82 13.43 -6.61 3.81
CA GLY A 82 13.93 -6.00 5.03
C GLY A 82 13.19 -4.76 5.49
N TYR A 83 11.87 -4.74 5.34
CA TYR A 83 11.05 -3.64 5.90
C TYR A 83 10.93 -3.78 7.41
N ASP A 84 10.98 -2.66 8.11
CA ASP A 84 10.85 -2.61 9.56
C ASP A 84 9.39 -2.63 10.00
N PHE A 85 8.51 -2.04 9.21
CA PHE A 85 7.08 -1.95 9.49
C PHE A 85 6.26 -2.21 8.25
N VAL A 86 5.08 -2.80 8.48
CA VAL A 86 4.06 -3.00 7.46
C VAL A 86 2.80 -2.29 7.90
N PHE A 87 2.19 -1.55 6.98
CA PHE A 87 0.92 -0.88 7.21
C PHE A 87 -0.10 -1.41 6.17
N LEU A 88 -1.15 -2.09 6.65
CA LEU A 88 -2.20 -2.60 5.79
C LEU A 88 -3.28 -1.54 5.65
N LEU A 89 -3.52 -1.07 4.42
CA LEU A 89 -4.50 -0.04 4.15
C LEU A 89 -5.58 -0.57 3.22
N ASN A 90 -6.84 -0.45 3.64
CA ASN A 90 -7.96 -0.82 2.78
C ASN A 90 -8.06 0.15 1.60
N GLN A 91 -8.47 -0.37 0.44
CA GLN A 91 -8.50 0.44 -0.78
C GLN A 91 -9.45 1.65 -0.72
N ASP A 92 -10.50 1.57 0.10
CA ASP A 92 -11.46 2.66 0.28
C ASP A 92 -11.11 3.62 1.42
N ALA A 93 -9.91 3.48 1.97
CA ALA A 93 -9.42 4.31 3.07
C ALA A 93 -8.37 5.31 2.57
N TRP A 94 -8.09 6.30 3.40
CA TRP A 94 -7.01 7.27 3.18
C TRP A 94 -6.40 7.65 4.52
N ILE A 95 -5.23 8.26 4.48
CA ILE A 95 -4.50 8.66 5.68
C ILE A 95 -4.22 10.16 5.66
N ASP A 96 -3.92 10.70 6.84
CA ASP A 96 -3.36 12.04 7.00
C ASP A 96 -1.85 11.99 6.70
N SER A 97 -1.28 13.12 6.30
CA SER A 97 0.16 13.23 6.00
C SER A 97 1.06 12.87 7.19
N ASN A 98 0.55 12.97 8.42
CA ASN A 98 1.30 12.65 9.65
C ASN A 98 1.03 11.25 10.20
N THR A 99 0.12 10.48 9.60
CA THR A 99 -0.34 9.21 10.16
C THR A 99 0.79 8.21 10.33
N ILE A 100 1.55 7.96 9.28
CA ILE A 100 2.61 6.93 9.32
C ILE A 100 3.70 7.32 10.30
N GLY A 101 4.15 8.58 10.27
CA GLY A 101 5.18 9.05 11.18
C GLY A 101 4.79 8.89 12.65
N LYS A 102 3.54 9.21 12.98
CA LYS A 102 3.04 9.05 14.35
C LYS A 102 2.99 7.58 14.78
N LEU A 103 2.56 6.69 13.88
CA LEU A 103 2.52 5.27 14.19
C LEU A 103 3.90 4.67 14.40
N VAL A 104 4.87 5.05 13.57
CA VAL A 104 6.25 4.61 13.74
C VAL A 104 6.82 5.12 15.06
N GLU A 105 6.60 6.39 15.37
CA GLU A 105 7.07 6.99 16.63
C GLU A 105 6.48 6.29 17.85
N LEU A 106 5.16 6.04 17.85
CA LEU A 106 4.51 5.31 18.93
C LEU A 106 5.06 3.90 19.10
N SER A 107 5.28 3.21 18.00
CA SER A 107 5.83 1.86 18.00
C SER A 107 7.23 1.83 18.63
N GLN A 108 8.07 2.80 18.28
CA GLN A 108 9.43 2.91 18.82
C GLN A 108 9.45 3.28 20.30
N SER A 109 8.51 4.12 20.75
CA SER A 109 8.46 4.56 22.15
C SER A 109 8.05 3.47 23.11
N HIS A 110 7.49 2.36 22.63
CA HIS A 110 7.03 1.24 23.45
C HIS A 110 7.98 0.04 23.41
N LEU A 111 9.11 0.21 22.78
CA LEU A 111 10.16 -0.80 22.75
C LEU A 111 11.12 -0.61 23.94
#